data_ef5f1e9f36367ff0a9b854d75d2c6045
#
_entry.id   ef5f1e9f36367ff0a9b854d75d2c6045
#
_cell.length_a   1.000
_cell.length_b   1.000
_cell.length_c   1.000
_cell.angle_alpha   90.00
_cell.angle_beta   90.00
_cell.angle_gamma   90.00
#
_symmetry.space_group_name_H-M   'P 1'
#
loop_
_entity.id
_entity.type
_entity.pdbx_description
1 polymer ?
#
loop_
_entity_poly.entity_id
_entity_poly.type
_entity_poly.pdbx_seq_one_letter_code
_entity_poly.pdbx_strand_id
1 'polypeptide(L)'
;MNYALKINAVLCCLTLFSSAANTQEENTTGATDKYNSQRTLNLSHALSYALANDPWLSASRHQEQAVMAQSIMAGTLPDPTLTLGLMNLPTNGYAFDQEGMTQFKVSVSQKFSRGDSLALKQASLLQSSQQYPWQRADRLAQVKAIVTEFWLNAYRAQRSINLIEKDRELFTQLIQITEASYASTQGKTRQQDIIRAQLELTRLEDKLLTLEQQLHSAKNRLAQWLPITMLEKPLDGKFITPPALTNFNTLEFGQLIQLLMAHPAIVAIEQSVLAKQTQVRLAK
;
A
#
# COMPACT_ATOMS: atom_id res chain seq x y z
N MET A 1 9.27 52.04 -21.00
CA MET A 1 9.52 52.31 -22.44
C MET A 1 9.22 51.01 -23.18
N ASN A 2 8.04 51.04 -23.72
CA ASN A 2 7.65 50.66 -25.09
C ASN A 2 7.70 49.18 -25.47
N TYR A 3 6.51 48.60 -25.60
CA TYR A 3 5.67 48.25 -26.80
C TYR A 3 6.14 46.91 -27.42
N ALA A 4 5.32 45.98 -27.89
CA ALA A 4 3.96 46.00 -28.39
C ALA A 4 3.41 44.57 -28.50
N LEU A 5 2.24 44.41 -28.09
CA LEU A 5 1.06 43.76 -28.66
C LEU A 5 1.18 43.38 -30.16
N LYS A 6 0.97 42.12 -30.53
CA LYS A 6 0.39 41.74 -31.83
C LYS A 6 -0.56 40.58 -31.72
N ILE A 7 -1.82 40.91 -31.76
CA ILE A 7 -2.98 40.13 -32.17
C ILE A 7 -2.85 39.87 -33.66
N ASN A 8 -3.06 38.65 -34.12
CA ASN A 8 -3.62 38.40 -35.43
C ASN A 8 -4.51 37.19 -35.45
N ALA A 9 -5.68 37.48 -35.90
CA ALA A 9 -6.88 36.67 -36.05
C ALA A 9 -6.89 35.92 -37.38
N VAL A 10 -7.66 34.81 -37.36
CA VAL A 10 -8.54 34.31 -38.43
C VAL A 10 -7.89 33.87 -39.73
N LEU A 11 -8.00 32.59 -40.08
CA LEU A 11 -8.66 32.23 -41.34
C LEU A 11 -9.19 30.78 -41.29
N CYS A 12 -10.48 30.71 -41.53
CA CYS A 12 -11.34 29.58 -41.80
C CYS A 12 -10.93 28.95 -43.14
N CYS A 13 -10.70 27.66 -43.21
CA CYS A 13 -10.78 26.91 -44.48
C CYS A 13 -11.47 25.56 -44.24
N LEU A 14 -12.76 25.57 -44.64
CA LEU A 14 -13.51 24.31 -44.96
C LEU A 14 -12.83 23.64 -46.16
N THR A 15 -12.45 22.39 -45.99
CA THR A 15 -12.33 21.42 -47.08
C THR A 15 -13.03 20.15 -46.70
N LEU A 16 -14.13 19.90 -47.38
CA LEU A 16 -14.82 18.64 -47.52
C LEU A 16 -13.86 17.62 -48.11
N PHE A 17 -13.59 16.51 -47.38
CA PHE A 17 -13.06 15.31 -48.00
C PHE A 17 -13.89 14.11 -47.58
N SER A 18 -14.32 13.49 -48.63
CA SER A 18 -15.14 12.31 -48.84
C SER A 18 -14.77 11.10 -47.99
N SER A 19 -15.81 10.46 -47.53
CA SER A 19 -16.02 9.10 -47.07
C SER A 19 -15.04 8.05 -47.66
N ALA A 20 -14.30 7.37 -46.77
CA ALA A 20 -13.90 5.98 -46.99
C ALA A 20 -14.27 5.25 -45.69
N ALA A 21 -15.33 4.45 -45.80
CA ALA A 21 -15.73 3.50 -44.75
C ALA A 21 -14.62 2.47 -44.57
N ASN A 22 -13.83 2.60 -43.53
CA ASN A 22 -12.96 1.54 -43.04
C ASN A 22 -13.66 0.92 -41.82
N THR A 23 -14.33 -0.19 -42.04
CA THR A 23 -14.85 -1.08 -41.00
C THR A 23 -13.65 -1.63 -40.22
N GLN A 24 -13.25 -0.93 -39.17
CA GLN A 24 -12.47 -1.54 -38.11
C GLN A 24 -13.44 -2.36 -37.25
N GLU A 25 -13.25 -3.66 -37.27
CA GLU A 25 -13.74 -4.54 -36.20
C GLU A 25 -13.17 -4.02 -34.86
N GLU A 26 -13.93 -3.18 -34.20
CA GLU A 26 -13.64 -2.69 -32.89
C GLU A 26 -13.77 -3.85 -31.89
N ASN A 27 -12.66 -4.21 -31.32
CA ASN A 27 -12.46 -5.24 -30.31
C ASN A 27 -13.48 -5.08 -29.16
N THR A 28 -14.64 -5.71 -29.28
CA THR A 28 -15.72 -5.72 -28.27
C THR A 28 -15.34 -6.44 -26.96
N THR A 29 -14.17 -7.08 -26.91
CA THR A 29 -13.66 -7.74 -25.68
C THR A 29 -13.23 -6.76 -24.60
N GLY A 30 -12.77 -5.55 -24.93
CA GLY A 30 -12.31 -4.59 -23.94
C GLY A 30 -13.42 -3.82 -23.19
N ALA A 31 -14.61 -3.69 -23.80
CA ALA A 31 -15.75 -2.98 -23.20
C ALA A 31 -16.51 -3.86 -22.19
N THR A 32 -16.65 -5.14 -22.48
CA THR A 32 -17.29 -6.12 -21.59
C THR A 32 -16.45 -6.40 -20.34
N ASP A 33 -15.12 -6.36 -20.44
CA ASP A 33 -14.24 -6.54 -19.29
C ASP A 33 -14.25 -5.32 -18.33
N LYS A 34 -14.37 -4.11 -18.86
CA LYS A 34 -14.55 -2.90 -18.03
C LYS A 34 -15.91 -2.86 -17.32
N TYR A 35 -16.96 -3.30 -17.97
CA TYR A 35 -18.31 -3.30 -17.40
C TYR A 35 -18.47 -4.38 -16.32
N ASN A 36 -17.86 -5.55 -16.50
CA ASN A 36 -17.86 -6.62 -15.49
C ASN A 36 -16.96 -6.28 -14.28
N SER A 37 -15.86 -5.57 -14.45
CA SER A 37 -15.00 -5.17 -13.33
C SER A 37 -15.65 -4.14 -12.39
N GLN A 38 -16.70 -3.45 -12.82
CA GLN A 38 -17.50 -2.58 -11.94
C GLN A 38 -18.47 -3.36 -11.04
N ARG A 39 -18.87 -4.58 -11.42
CA ARG A 39 -19.83 -5.40 -10.68
C ARG A 39 -19.17 -6.41 -9.74
N THR A 40 -17.95 -6.81 -10.02
CA THR A 40 -17.22 -7.85 -9.27
C THR A 40 -15.88 -7.32 -8.77
N LEU A 41 -15.40 -7.86 -7.67
CA LEU A 41 -14.07 -7.56 -7.13
C LEU A 41 -13.07 -8.63 -7.56
N ASN A 42 -12.21 -8.29 -8.52
CA ASN A 42 -11.08 -9.15 -8.89
C ASN A 42 -9.83 -8.81 -8.09
N LEU A 43 -8.87 -9.74 -8.02
CA LEU A 43 -7.64 -9.57 -7.25
C LEU A 43 -6.78 -8.40 -7.74
N SER A 44 -6.66 -8.18 -9.05
CA SER A 44 -5.84 -7.10 -9.60
C SER A 44 -6.36 -5.72 -9.20
N HIS A 45 -7.69 -5.55 -9.20
CA HIS A 45 -8.32 -4.31 -8.76
C HIS A 45 -8.17 -4.08 -7.25
N ALA A 46 -8.32 -5.15 -6.45
CA ALA A 46 -8.06 -5.09 -5.01
C ALA A 46 -6.61 -4.68 -4.71
N LEU A 47 -5.63 -5.27 -5.40
CA LEU A 47 -4.22 -4.94 -5.24
C LEU A 47 -3.90 -3.51 -5.68
N SER A 48 -4.37 -3.09 -6.85
CA SER A 48 -4.11 -1.73 -7.34
C SER A 48 -4.67 -0.67 -6.41
N TYR A 49 -5.87 -0.89 -5.86
CA TYR A 49 -6.48 0.02 -4.90
C TYR A 49 -5.70 0.07 -3.58
N ALA A 50 -5.37 -1.09 -3.00
CA ALA A 50 -4.64 -1.19 -1.74
C ALA A 50 -3.26 -0.51 -1.83
N LEU A 51 -2.54 -0.71 -2.94
CA LEU A 51 -1.22 -0.12 -3.15
C LEU A 51 -1.28 1.39 -3.41
N ALA A 52 -2.33 1.87 -4.10
CA ALA A 52 -2.50 3.29 -4.37
C ALA A 52 -2.90 4.09 -3.12
N ASN A 53 -3.61 3.46 -2.18
CA ASN A 53 -4.18 4.12 -1.01
C ASN A 53 -3.50 3.73 0.32
N ASP A 54 -2.31 3.10 0.29
CA ASP A 54 -1.56 2.81 1.52
C ASP A 54 -0.99 4.10 2.13
N PRO A 55 -1.48 4.57 3.29
CA PRO A 55 -1.01 5.81 3.93
C PRO A 55 0.46 5.74 4.30
N TRP A 56 0.97 4.53 4.58
CA TRP A 56 2.37 4.33 4.95
C TRP A 56 3.33 4.71 3.82
N LEU A 57 2.97 4.41 2.57
CA LEU A 57 3.80 4.76 1.41
C LEU A 57 3.92 6.28 1.24
N SER A 58 2.81 7.01 1.46
CA SER A 58 2.80 8.47 1.43
C SER A 58 3.63 9.05 2.58
N ALA A 59 3.41 8.56 3.82
CA ALA A 59 4.17 8.98 4.99
C ALA A 59 5.68 8.74 4.82
N SER A 60 6.07 7.58 4.28
CA SER A 60 7.48 7.25 4.02
C SER A 60 8.14 8.20 3.02
N ARG A 61 7.41 8.68 1.99
CA ARG A 61 7.94 9.69 1.05
C ARG A 61 8.20 11.04 1.73
N HIS A 62 7.25 11.47 2.56
CA HIS A 62 7.43 12.72 3.31
C HIS A 62 8.56 12.62 4.34
N GLN A 63 8.71 11.45 4.97
CA GLN A 63 9.81 11.21 5.90
C GLN A 63 11.18 11.24 5.18
N GLU A 64 11.29 10.65 4.00
CA GLU A 64 12.49 10.75 3.16
C GLU A 64 12.82 12.20 2.83
N GLN A 65 11.83 12.98 2.36
CA GLN A 65 11.99 14.39 2.06
C GLN A 65 12.41 15.20 3.29
N ALA A 66 11.85 14.90 4.46
CA ALA A 66 12.23 15.55 5.70
C ALA A 66 13.70 15.28 6.08
N VAL A 67 14.16 14.02 5.96
CA VAL A 67 15.56 13.65 6.24
C VAL A 67 16.49 14.27 5.20
N MET A 68 16.09 14.34 3.92
CA MET A 68 16.84 15.05 2.89
C MET A 68 16.99 16.54 3.20
N ALA A 69 15.92 17.22 3.60
CA ALA A 69 15.96 18.61 4.01
C ALA A 69 16.85 18.81 5.24
N GLN A 70 16.77 17.91 6.22
CA GLN A 70 17.66 17.91 7.39
C GLN A 70 19.13 17.73 7.00
N SER A 71 19.43 16.95 5.95
CA SER A 71 20.81 16.78 5.47
C SER A 71 21.37 18.09 4.94
N ILE A 72 20.59 18.86 4.18
CA ILE A 72 21.00 20.19 3.69
C ILE A 72 21.28 21.12 4.86
N MET A 73 20.36 21.20 5.82
CA MET A 73 20.53 22.04 7.03
C MET A 73 21.76 21.62 7.83
N ALA A 74 22.01 20.32 7.98
CA ALA A 74 23.15 19.80 8.74
C ALA A 74 24.52 20.10 8.07
N GLY A 75 24.54 20.36 6.77
CA GLY A 75 25.72 20.76 6.02
C GLY A 75 26.03 22.26 6.05
N THR A 76 25.11 23.09 6.56
CA THR A 76 25.29 24.55 6.63
C THR A 76 25.83 24.98 8.00
N LEU A 77 26.51 26.13 8.03
CA LEU A 77 26.88 26.77 9.28
C LEU A 77 25.63 27.25 10.01
N PRO A 78 25.61 27.16 11.36
CA PRO A 78 24.56 27.81 12.14
C PRO A 78 24.49 29.30 11.88
N ASP A 79 23.33 29.89 12.00
CA ASP A 79 23.13 31.31 11.82
C ASP A 79 23.95 32.13 12.82
N PRO A 80 24.49 33.30 12.42
CA PRO A 80 25.15 34.20 13.33
C PRO A 80 24.17 34.77 14.34
N THR A 81 24.57 34.85 15.58
CA THR A 81 23.77 35.40 16.66
C THR A 81 24.17 36.84 16.91
N LEU A 82 23.22 37.78 16.73
CA LEU A 82 23.39 39.17 17.12
C LEU A 82 22.83 39.35 18.53
N THR A 83 23.67 39.83 19.43
CA THR A 83 23.27 40.13 20.81
C THR A 83 23.38 41.62 21.05
N LEU A 84 22.27 42.19 21.50
CA LEU A 84 22.21 43.60 21.95
C LEU A 84 21.94 43.59 23.44
N GLY A 85 22.71 44.34 24.20
CA GLY A 85 22.55 44.39 25.66
C GLY A 85 22.94 45.74 26.23
N LEU A 86 22.26 46.13 27.32
CA LEU A 86 22.64 47.21 28.21
C LEU A 86 23.27 46.62 29.43
N MET A 87 24.51 46.98 29.72
CA MET A 87 25.25 46.48 30.87
C MET A 87 25.38 47.57 31.91
N ASN A 88 25.21 47.20 33.17
CA ASN A 88 25.32 48.09 34.32
C ASN A 88 24.47 49.35 34.25
N LEU A 89 23.24 49.24 33.65
CA LEU A 89 22.29 50.33 33.68
C LEU A 89 21.69 50.44 35.09
N PRO A 90 21.82 51.62 35.77
CA PRO A 90 21.27 51.82 37.11
C PRO A 90 19.75 51.65 37.11
N THR A 91 19.22 50.85 38.04
CA THR A 91 17.78 50.54 38.13
C THR A 91 16.98 51.68 38.84
N ASN A 92 17.67 52.59 39.47
CA ASN A 92 17.07 53.72 40.21
C ASN A 92 16.82 54.98 39.36
N GLY A 93 17.51 55.14 38.22
CA GLY A 93 17.36 56.32 37.36
C GLY A 93 17.40 56.05 35.88
N TYR A 94 17.83 54.87 35.46
CA TYR A 94 17.98 54.43 34.05
C TYR A 94 18.82 55.42 33.20
N ALA A 95 19.68 56.24 33.84
CA ALA A 95 20.51 57.20 33.13
C ALA A 95 21.85 56.59 32.73
N PHE A 96 22.29 56.84 31.50
CA PHE A 96 23.53 56.31 30.94
C PHE A 96 24.81 56.95 31.53
N ASP A 97 24.68 58.12 32.11
CA ASP A 97 25.76 58.95 32.68
C ASP A 97 25.91 58.78 34.19
N GLN A 98 25.02 58.03 34.82
CA GLN A 98 24.98 57.89 36.28
C GLN A 98 26.14 57.03 36.81
N GLU A 99 26.57 56.03 36.04
CA GLU A 99 27.67 55.13 36.40
C GLU A 99 28.66 54.99 35.23
N GLY A 100 29.98 55.10 35.51
CA GLY A 100 31.03 55.04 34.50
C GLY A 100 31.19 53.69 33.82
N MET A 101 30.50 52.64 34.29
CA MET A 101 30.49 51.31 33.70
C MET A 101 29.24 51.02 32.84
N THR A 102 28.31 51.96 32.70
CA THR A 102 27.12 51.81 31.85
C THR A 102 27.53 51.75 30.40
N GLN A 103 27.17 50.68 29.70
CA GLN A 103 27.54 50.49 28.29
C GLN A 103 26.43 49.81 27.49
N PHE A 104 26.29 50.25 26.26
CA PHE A 104 25.54 49.56 25.24
C PHE A 104 26.47 48.58 24.51
N LYS A 105 26.17 47.29 24.58
CA LYS A 105 26.98 46.22 23.96
C LYS A 105 26.26 45.66 22.73
N VAL A 106 26.95 45.69 21.63
CA VAL A 106 26.57 44.97 20.40
C VAL A 106 27.62 43.89 20.14
N SER A 107 27.19 42.65 20.03
CA SER A 107 28.09 41.56 19.68
C SER A 107 27.50 40.64 18.63
N VAL A 108 28.35 40.21 17.69
CA VAL A 108 28.02 39.19 16.70
C VAL A 108 28.86 37.95 17.03
N SER A 109 28.17 36.81 17.14
CA SER A 109 28.82 35.53 17.43
C SER A 109 28.50 34.56 16.32
N GLN A 110 29.51 33.95 15.70
CA GLN A 110 29.39 32.91 14.69
C GLN A 110 30.09 31.63 15.18
N LYS A 111 29.34 30.53 15.18
CA LYS A 111 29.90 29.22 15.55
C LYS A 111 30.43 28.52 14.29
N PHE A 112 31.72 28.18 14.29
CA PHE A 112 32.34 27.36 13.26
C PHE A 112 32.48 25.92 13.76
N SER A 113 32.03 24.97 12.94
CA SER A 113 32.17 23.55 13.25
C SER A 113 33.61 23.09 13.00
N ARG A 114 34.05 22.11 13.78
CA ARG A 114 35.42 21.58 13.71
C ARG A 114 35.57 20.63 12.50
N GLY A 115 36.63 20.84 11.71
CA GLY A 115 37.02 19.96 10.58
C GLY A 115 35.86 19.66 9.62
N ASP A 116 35.74 18.41 9.20
CA ASP A 116 34.72 17.94 8.25
C ASP A 116 33.39 17.55 8.89
N SER A 117 33.14 17.98 10.14
CA SER A 117 31.95 17.54 10.90
C SER A 117 30.62 17.90 10.24
N LEU A 118 30.52 19.03 9.53
CA LEU A 118 29.32 19.39 8.75
C LEU A 118 29.11 18.45 7.57
N ALA A 119 30.16 18.19 6.80
CA ALA A 119 30.10 17.27 5.65
C ALA A 119 29.76 15.85 6.09
N LEU A 120 30.30 15.37 7.20
CA LEU A 120 29.99 14.05 7.77
C LEU A 120 28.56 13.96 8.28
N LYS A 121 28.02 15.02 8.90
CA LYS A 121 26.61 15.09 9.33
C LYS A 121 25.67 15.04 8.12
N GLN A 122 25.95 15.84 7.11
CA GLN A 122 25.20 15.87 5.86
C GLN A 122 25.23 14.49 5.19
N ALA A 123 26.42 13.89 5.03
CA ALA A 123 26.60 12.58 4.43
C ALA A 123 25.85 11.48 5.19
N SER A 124 25.88 11.49 6.51
CA SER A 124 25.17 10.52 7.35
C SER A 124 23.65 10.60 7.18
N LEU A 125 23.08 11.80 7.13
CA LEU A 125 21.65 12.00 6.92
C LEU A 125 21.24 11.66 5.48
N LEU A 126 22.04 12.05 4.49
CA LEU A 126 21.81 11.68 3.09
C LEU A 126 21.85 10.15 2.92
N GLN A 127 22.82 9.47 3.53
CA GLN A 127 22.88 8.01 3.52
C GLN A 127 21.67 7.39 4.23
N SER A 128 21.22 7.99 5.33
CA SER A 128 20.02 7.54 6.06
C SER A 128 18.74 7.68 5.20
N SER A 129 18.65 8.70 4.33
CA SER A 129 17.50 8.84 3.45
C SER A 129 17.41 7.73 2.40
N GLN A 130 18.51 7.13 1.99
CA GLN A 130 18.54 6.08 0.97
C GLN A 130 17.89 4.75 1.40
N GLN A 131 17.61 4.55 2.68
CA GLN A 131 16.89 3.37 3.16
C GLN A 131 15.39 3.40 2.79
N TYR A 132 14.75 4.58 2.68
CA TYR A 132 13.31 4.72 2.48
C TYR A 132 12.78 4.12 1.18
N PRO A 133 13.42 4.28 0.01
CA PRO A 133 12.98 3.61 -1.22
C PRO A 133 12.91 2.09 -1.08
N TRP A 134 13.88 1.49 -0.39
CA TRP A 134 13.92 0.05 -0.16
C TRP A 134 12.87 -0.41 0.85
N GLN A 135 12.63 0.37 1.91
CA GLN A 135 11.53 0.11 2.84
C GLN A 135 10.17 0.16 2.14
N ARG A 136 9.98 1.09 1.18
CA ARG A 136 8.77 1.15 0.37
C ARG A 136 8.64 -0.05 -0.56
N ALA A 137 9.74 -0.50 -1.16
CA ALA A 137 9.73 -1.71 -2.01
C ALA A 137 9.34 -2.95 -1.20
N ASP A 138 9.88 -3.11 0.00
CA ASP A 138 9.50 -4.17 0.94
C ASP A 138 8.03 -4.08 1.34
N ARG A 139 7.56 -2.90 1.72
CA ARG A 139 6.15 -2.65 2.06
C ARG A 139 5.20 -3.02 0.92
N LEU A 140 5.53 -2.66 -0.32
CA LEU A 140 4.75 -3.04 -1.50
C LEU A 140 4.64 -4.55 -1.67
N ALA A 141 5.72 -5.29 -1.43
CA ALA A 141 5.72 -6.75 -1.47
C ALA A 141 4.84 -7.35 -0.35
N GLN A 142 4.97 -6.84 0.87
CA GLN A 142 4.16 -7.26 2.02
C GLN A 142 2.67 -7.02 1.80
N VAL A 143 2.28 -5.82 1.36
CA VAL A 143 0.87 -5.49 1.09
C VAL A 143 0.30 -6.39 -0.01
N LYS A 144 1.06 -6.63 -1.09
CA LYS A 144 0.66 -7.57 -2.13
C LYS A 144 0.41 -8.96 -1.58
N ALA A 145 1.30 -9.49 -0.76
CA ALA A 145 1.17 -10.83 -0.17
C ALA A 145 -0.06 -10.92 0.74
N ILE A 146 -0.23 -9.96 1.65
CA ILE A 146 -1.32 -9.93 2.63
C ILE A 146 -2.69 -9.80 1.94
N VAL A 147 -2.83 -8.85 1.02
CA VAL A 147 -4.09 -8.63 0.28
C VAL A 147 -4.42 -9.85 -0.59
N THR A 148 -3.42 -10.45 -1.23
CA THR A 148 -3.61 -11.66 -2.03
C THR A 148 -4.08 -12.83 -1.16
N GLU A 149 -3.47 -13.05 -0.01
CA GLU A 149 -3.86 -14.11 0.92
C GLU A 149 -5.31 -13.96 1.39
N PHE A 150 -5.68 -12.76 1.86
CA PHE A 150 -7.04 -12.53 2.36
C PHE A 150 -8.08 -12.60 1.25
N TRP A 151 -7.76 -12.09 0.05
CA TRP A 151 -8.63 -12.19 -1.11
C TRP A 151 -8.86 -13.65 -1.53
N LEU A 152 -7.78 -14.46 -1.58
CA LEU A 152 -7.88 -15.88 -1.93
C LEU A 152 -8.66 -16.66 -0.88
N ASN A 153 -8.49 -16.37 0.40
CA ASN A 153 -9.27 -16.98 1.48
C ASN A 153 -10.76 -16.64 1.35
N ALA A 154 -11.11 -15.38 1.08
CA ALA A 154 -12.48 -14.94 0.84
C ALA A 154 -13.07 -15.62 -0.42
N TYR A 155 -12.31 -15.65 -1.52
CA TYR A 155 -12.72 -16.28 -2.78
C TYR A 155 -12.96 -17.78 -2.61
N ARG A 156 -12.06 -18.47 -1.93
CA ARG A 156 -12.20 -19.91 -1.62
C ARG A 156 -13.48 -20.16 -0.83
N ALA A 157 -13.73 -19.38 0.23
CA ALA A 157 -14.95 -19.53 1.04
C ALA A 157 -16.22 -19.28 0.20
N GLN A 158 -16.26 -18.19 -0.58
CA GLN A 158 -17.39 -17.89 -1.46
C GLN A 158 -17.65 -19.00 -2.49
N ARG A 159 -16.61 -19.54 -3.12
CA ARG A 159 -16.75 -20.63 -4.10
C ARG A 159 -17.23 -21.91 -3.44
N SER A 160 -16.78 -22.21 -2.22
CA SER A 160 -17.21 -23.38 -1.47
C SER A 160 -18.69 -23.25 -1.06
N ILE A 161 -19.13 -22.04 -0.61
CA ILE A 161 -20.54 -21.75 -0.31
C ILE A 161 -21.40 -22.01 -1.55
N ASN A 162 -21.06 -21.40 -2.68
CA ASN A 162 -21.82 -21.55 -3.93
C ASN A 162 -21.92 -23.01 -4.41
N LEU A 163 -20.91 -23.84 -4.13
CA LEU A 163 -20.92 -25.26 -4.47
C LEU A 163 -21.86 -26.03 -3.54
N ILE A 164 -21.75 -25.82 -2.22
CA ILE A 164 -22.57 -26.51 -1.24
C ILE A 164 -24.05 -26.14 -1.35
N GLU A 165 -24.37 -24.87 -1.67
CA GLU A 165 -25.75 -24.44 -1.91
C GLU A 165 -26.41 -25.20 -3.06
N LYS A 166 -25.67 -25.48 -4.15
CA LYS A 166 -26.17 -26.33 -5.25
C LYS A 166 -26.39 -27.78 -4.79
N ASP A 167 -25.44 -28.32 -4.02
CA ASP A 167 -25.57 -29.68 -3.52
C ASP A 167 -26.71 -29.79 -2.50
N ARG A 168 -26.93 -28.77 -1.67
CA ARG A 168 -28.04 -28.70 -0.69
C ARG A 168 -29.41 -28.93 -1.34
N GLU A 169 -29.65 -28.34 -2.50
CA GLU A 169 -30.90 -28.54 -3.25
C GLU A 169 -31.11 -30.02 -3.61
N LEU A 170 -30.05 -30.71 -4.07
CA LEU A 170 -30.08 -32.13 -4.38
C LEU A 170 -30.35 -32.98 -3.15
N PHE A 171 -29.75 -32.66 -2.00
CA PHE A 171 -30.00 -33.38 -0.74
C PHE A 171 -31.45 -33.17 -0.24
N THR A 172 -32.01 -32.00 -0.41
CA THR A 172 -33.41 -31.72 -0.09
C THR A 172 -34.37 -32.60 -0.94
N GLN A 173 -34.09 -32.68 -2.26
CA GLN A 173 -34.85 -33.56 -3.15
C GLN A 173 -34.67 -35.05 -2.77
N LEU A 174 -33.47 -35.47 -2.41
CA LEU A 174 -33.20 -36.84 -1.96
C LEU A 174 -34.02 -37.19 -0.70
N ILE A 175 -34.12 -36.29 0.28
CA ILE A 175 -34.95 -36.50 1.48
C ILE A 175 -36.40 -36.68 1.07
N GLN A 176 -36.96 -35.83 0.21
CA GLN A 176 -38.34 -35.94 -0.26
C GLN A 176 -38.64 -37.27 -0.94
N ILE A 177 -37.71 -37.72 -1.83
CA ILE A 177 -37.84 -39.03 -2.49
C ILE A 177 -37.74 -40.17 -1.49
N THR A 178 -36.87 -40.09 -0.50
CA THR A 178 -36.68 -41.09 0.54
C THR A 178 -37.92 -41.21 1.45
N GLU A 179 -38.50 -40.08 1.84
CA GLU A 179 -39.77 -40.01 2.61
C GLU A 179 -40.95 -40.58 1.81
N ALA A 180 -41.10 -40.19 0.55
CA ALA A 180 -42.11 -40.71 -0.34
C ALA A 180 -41.97 -42.24 -0.56
N SER A 181 -40.77 -42.73 -0.71
CA SER A 181 -40.47 -44.15 -0.82
C SER A 181 -40.80 -44.92 0.47
N TYR A 182 -40.53 -44.33 1.63
CA TYR A 182 -40.88 -44.93 2.93
C TYR A 182 -42.39 -45.01 3.14
N ALA A 183 -43.14 -44.02 2.71
CA ALA A 183 -44.59 -43.97 2.77
C ALA A 183 -45.31 -44.94 1.80
N SER A 184 -44.60 -45.43 0.79
CA SER A 184 -45.16 -46.35 -0.20
C SER A 184 -45.17 -47.79 0.29
N THR A 185 -46.25 -48.53 -0.01
CA THR A 185 -46.43 -49.93 0.43
C THR A 185 -45.37 -50.89 -0.15
N GLN A 186 -44.69 -50.51 -1.22
CA GLN A 186 -43.61 -51.28 -1.85
C GLN A 186 -42.21 -50.73 -1.59
N GLY A 187 -42.07 -49.71 -0.73
CA GLY A 187 -40.82 -49.03 -0.46
C GLY A 187 -39.84 -49.92 0.31
N LYS A 188 -38.60 -50.02 -0.18
CA LYS A 188 -37.49 -50.70 0.48
C LYS A 188 -36.74 -49.78 1.46
N THR A 189 -37.15 -48.52 1.57
CA THR A 189 -36.48 -47.52 2.38
C THR A 189 -36.77 -47.72 3.88
N ARG A 190 -35.74 -47.68 4.70
CA ARG A 190 -35.86 -47.82 6.16
C ARG A 190 -35.88 -46.45 6.82
N GLN A 191 -36.51 -46.29 7.97
CA GLN A 191 -36.48 -45.08 8.77
C GLN A 191 -35.05 -44.56 9.03
N GLN A 192 -34.11 -45.43 9.16
CA GLN A 192 -32.69 -45.08 9.34
C GLN A 192 -32.11 -44.32 8.14
N ASP A 193 -32.59 -44.53 6.92
CA ASP A 193 -32.11 -43.88 5.70
C ASP A 193 -32.60 -42.41 5.64
N ILE A 194 -33.82 -42.18 6.14
CA ILE A 194 -34.38 -40.79 6.30
C ILE A 194 -33.52 -40.02 7.31
N ILE A 195 -33.27 -40.62 8.49
CA ILE A 195 -32.46 -39.99 9.54
C ILE A 195 -31.03 -39.69 9.06
N ARG A 196 -30.44 -40.58 8.30
CA ARG A 196 -29.11 -40.35 7.70
C ARG A 196 -29.12 -39.19 6.71
N ALA A 197 -30.10 -39.14 5.82
CA ALA A 197 -30.23 -38.04 4.86
C ALA A 197 -30.44 -36.67 5.56
N GLN A 198 -31.27 -36.63 6.61
CA GLN A 198 -31.44 -35.45 7.42
C GLN A 198 -30.16 -35.03 8.17
N LEU A 199 -29.42 -35.99 8.70
CA LEU A 199 -28.12 -35.73 9.34
C LEU A 199 -27.11 -35.13 8.37
N GLU A 200 -27.04 -35.65 7.14
CA GLU A 200 -26.14 -35.09 6.13
C GLU A 200 -26.54 -33.67 5.71
N LEU A 201 -27.84 -33.38 5.62
CA LEU A 201 -28.30 -32.00 5.37
C LEU A 201 -27.89 -31.06 6.52
N THR A 202 -28.08 -31.47 7.79
CA THR A 202 -27.64 -30.66 8.94
C THR A 202 -26.12 -30.43 8.92
N ARG A 203 -25.31 -31.43 8.54
CA ARG A 203 -23.86 -31.28 8.39
C ARG A 203 -23.48 -30.30 7.29
N LEU A 204 -24.23 -30.26 6.18
CA LEU A 204 -24.02 -29.28 5.13
C LEU A 204 -24.37 -27.86 5.60
N GLU A 205 -25.45 -27.72 6.40
CA GLU A 205 -25.83 -26.43 6.98
C GLU A 205 -24.78 -25.91 7.97
N ASP A 206 -24.25 -26.75 8.85
CA ASP A 206 -23.14 -26.40 9.74
C ASP A 206 -21.89 -25.98 8.95
N LYS A 207 -21.61 -26.67 7.85
CA LYS A 207 -20.50 -26.35 6.97
C LYS A 207 -20.69 -25.00 6.28
N LEU A 208 -21.92 -24.68 5.84
CA LEU A 208 -22.25 -23.38 5.27
C LEU A 208 -22.01 -22.26 6.27
N LEU A 209 -22.53 -22.38 7.50
CA LEU A 209 -22.32 -21.38 8.56
C LEU A 209 -20.83 -21.14 8.84
N THR A 210 -20.05 -22.21 8.88
CA THR A 210 -18.58 -22.11 9.06
C THR A 210 -17.91 -21.37 7.91
N LEU A 211 -18.32 -21.65 6.67
CA LEU A 211 -17.76 -20.98 5.48
C LEU A 211 -18.19 -19.52 5.37
N GLU A 212 -19.42 -19.19 5.74
CA GLU A 212 -19.92 -17.82 5.83
C GLU A 212 -19.12 -17.02 6.86
N GLN A 213 -18.86 -17.59 8.04
CA GLN A 213 -17.99 -16.97 9.04
C GLN A 213 -16.59 -16.74 8.52
N GLN A 214 -16.00 -17.71 7.78
CA GLN A 214 -14.70 -17.56 7.17
C GLN A 214 -14.69 -16.45 6.11
N LEU A 215 -15.73 -16.37 5.27
CA LEU A 215 -15.90 -15.33 4.26
C LEU A 215 -15.96 -13.94 4.90
N HIS A 216 -16.80 -13.79 5.94
CA HIS A 216 -16.91 -12.55 6.69
C HIS A 216 -15.59 -12.15 7.36
N SER A 217 -14.92 -13.10 8.00
CA SER A 217 -13.61 -12.85 8.62
C SER A 217 -12.57 -12.39 7.60
N ALA A 218 -12.49 -13.04 6.45
CA ALA A 218 -11.56 -12.67 5.39
C ALA A 218 -11.90 -11.29 4.79
N LYS A 219 -13.18 -10.99 4.56
CA LYS A 219 -13.63 -9.66 4.11
C LYS A 219 -13.33 -8.57 5.14
N ASN A 220 -13.52 -8.82 6.42
CA ASN A 220 -13.20 -7.88 7.50
C ASN A 220 -11.69 -7.59 7.57
N ARG A 221 -10.83 -8.57 7.31
CA ARG A 221 -9.38 -8.36 7.19
C ARG A 221 -9.03 -7.52 5.97
N LEU A 222 -9.71 -7.72 4.84
CA LEU A 222 -9.55 -6.89 3.64
C LEU A 222 -10.03 -5.45 3.85
N ALA A 223 -10.95 -5.18 4.78
CA ALA A 223 -11.45 -3.84 5.09
C ALA A 223 -10.37 -2.88 5.59
N GLN A 224 -9.22 -3.39 6.02
CA GLN A 224 -8.04 -2.56 6.35
C GLN A 224 -7.43 -1.90 5.11
N TRP A 225 -7.67 -2.48 3.92
CA TRP A 225 -7.06 -2.08 2.65
C TRP A 225 -8.05 -1.58 1.62
N LEU A 226 -9.31 -2.03 1.71
CA LEU A 226 -10.35 -1.80 0.72
C LEU A 226 -11.59 -1.17 1.37
N PRO A 227 -12.28 -0.23 0.69
CA PRO A 227 -13.51 0.33 1.18
C PRO A 227 -14.64 -0.72 1.17
N ILE A 228 -15.60 -0.55 2.08
CA ILE A 228 -16.74 -1.46 2.25
C ILE A 228 -17.51 -1.66 0.95
N THR A 229 -17.68 -0.61 0.15
CA THR A 229 -18.36 -0.67 -1.15
C THR A 229 -17.72 -1.63 -2.17
N MET A 230 -16.43 -1.92 -2.03
CA MET A 230 -15.75 -2.95 -2.82
C MET A 230 -15.96 -4.34 -2.24
N LEU A 231 -16.01 -4.46 -0.91
CA LEU A 231 -16.13 -5.75 -0.22
C LEU A 231 -17.54 -6.35 -0.30
N GLU A 232 -18.56 -5.53 -0.56
CA GLU A 232 -19.92 -5.99 -0.82
C GLU A 232 -20.08 -6.70 -2.15
N LYS A 233 -19.17 -6.41 -3.12
CA LYS A 233 -19.21 -7.03 -4.42
C LYS A 233 -18.84 -8.51 -4.36
N PRO A 234 -19.46 -9.34 -5.21
CA PRO A 234 -19.03 -10.73 -5.38
C PRO A 234 -17.60 -10.79 -5.90
N LEU A 235 -16.83 -11.75 -5.40
CA LEU A 235 -15.45 -11.96 -5.82
C LEU A 235 -15.44 -12.71 -7.16
N ASP A 236 -14.66 -12.19 -8.11
CA ASP A 236 -14.50 -12.79 -9.43
C ASP A 236 -13.13 -13.46 -9.54
N GLY A 237 -13.16 -14.76 -9.79
CA GLY A 237 -11.97 -15.58 -9.98
C GLY A 237 -11.45 -15.63 -11.42
N LYS A 238 -11.67 -14.59 -12.24
CA LYS A 238 -10.93 -14.47 -13.50
C LYS A 238 -9.44 -14.39 -13.16
N PHE A 239 -8.76 -15.46 -13.50
CA PHE A 239 -7.44 -15.82 -13.02
C PHE A 239 -6.37 -14.79 -13.37
N ILE A 240 -5.72 -14.36 -12.33
CA ILE A 240 -4.30 -14.04 -12.42
C ILE A 240 -3.58 -15.39 -12.44
N THR A 241 -3.00 -15.73 -13.59
CA THR A 241 -2.01 -16.79 -13.64
C THR A 241 -0.97 -16.45 -12.58
N PRO A 242 -0.78 -17.26 -11.53
CA PRO A 242 0.26 -16.97 -10.56
C PRO A 242 1.56 -16.79 -11.34
N PRO A 243 2.38 -15.77 -11.01
CA PRO A 243 3.70 -15.66 -11.61
C PRO A 243 4.36 -17.03 -11.42
N ALA A 244 5.04 -17.50 -12.45
CA ALA A 244 5.71 -18.80 -12.41
C ALA A 244 6.48 -18.86 -11.10
N LEU A 245 6.01 -19.73 -10.19
CA LEU A 245 6.69 -19.92 -8.90
C LEU A 245 8.09 -20.38 -9.25
N THR A 246 9.06 -19.53 -9.02
CA THR A 246 10.46 -19.93 -9.10
C THR A 246 10.57 -21.13 -8.20
N ASN A 247 10.87 -22.31 -8.76
CA ASN A 247 11.00 -23.53 -7.98
C ASN A 247 12.21 -23.37 -7.06
N PHE A 248 11.98 -22.84 -5.86
CA PHE A 248 13.04 -22.64 -4.87
C PHE A 248 13.81 -23.95 -4.57
N ASN A 249 13.14 -25.11 -4.77
CA ASN A 249 13.75 -26.42 -4.61
C ASN A 249 14.85 -26.75 -5.67
N THR A 250 14.93 -26.00 -6.77
CA THR A 250 15.92 -26.19 -7.83
C THR A 250 17.08 -25.21 -7.75
N LEU A 251 17.01 -24.22 -6.83
CA LEU A 251 18.05 -23.22 -6.65
C LEU A 251 19.20 -23.79 -5.79
N GLU A 252 20.43 -23.61 -6.25
CA GLU A 252 21.59 -23.87 -5.42
C GLU A 252 21.65 -22.88 -4.24
N PHE A 253 22.23 -23.31 -3.12
CA PHE A 253 22.32 -22.52 -1.90
C PHE A 253 22.97 -21.15 -2.15
N GLY A 254 23.97 -21.06 -3.02
CA GLY A 254 24.61 -19.80 -3.42
C GLY A 254 23.67 -18.83 -4.13
N GLN A 255 22.81 -19.34 -5.00
CA GLN A 255 21.78 -18.53 -5.69
C GLN A 255 20.72 -18.03 -4.71
N LEU A 256 20.34 -18.86 -3.74
CA LEU A 256 19.38 -18.50 -2.70
C LEU A 256 19.92 -17.35 -1.83
N ILE A 257 21.19 -17.42 -1.43
CA ILE A 257 21.86 -16.32 -0.69
C ILE A 257 21.87 -15.03 -1.51
N GLN A 258 22.19 -15.07 -2.80
CA GLN A 258 22.19 -13.88 -3.66
C GLN A 258 20.78 -13.25 -3.74
N LEU A 259 19.73 -14.06 -3.89
CA LEU A 259 18.36 -13.56 -3.88
C LEU A 259 17.97 -12.94 -2.54
N LEU A 260 18.39 -13.54 -1.43
CA LEU A 260 18.15 -12.99 -0.09
C LEU A 260 18.89 -11.66 0.12
N MET A 261 20.14 -11.57 -0.30
CA MET A 261 20.93 -10.32 -0.21
C MET A 261 20.33 -9.19 -1.07
N ALA A 262 19.67 -9.52 -2.18
CA ALA A 262 18.98 -8.56 -3.02
C ALA A 262 17.57 -8.19 -2.49
N HIS A 263 17.13 -8.80 -1.38
CA HIS A 263 15.81 -8.52 -0.82
C HIS A 263 15.73 -7.08 -0.29
N PRO A 264 14.66 -6.32 -0.62
CA PRO A 264 14.56 -4.90 -0.26
C PRO A 264 14.74 -4.60 1.24
N ALA A 265 14.24 -5.47 2.12
CA ALA A 265 14.42 -5.31 3.57
C ALA A 265 15.90 -5.38 3.98
N ILE A 266 16.69 -6.27 3.38
CA ILE A 266 18.12 -6.42 3.67
C ILE A 266 18.88 -5.20 3.16
N VAL A 267 18.62 -4.78 1.93
CA VAL A 267 19.24 -3.59 1.35
C VAL A 267 18.91 -2.33 2.17
N ALA A 268 17.68 -2.20 2.68
CA ALA A 268 17.31 -1.09 3.58
C ALA A 268 18.16 -1.07 4.86
N ILE A 269 18.41 -2.25 5.44
CA ILE A 269 19.28 -2.39 6.63
C ILE A 269 20.73 -2.02 6.28
N GLU A 270 21.25 -2.48 5.15
CA GLU A 270 22.61 -2.12 4.70
C GLU A 270 22.79 -0.60 4.57
N GLN A 271 21.82 0.11 3.98
CA GLN A 271 21.84 1.57 3.91
C GLN A 271 21.86 2.21 5.31
N SER A 272 21.10 1.66 6.26
CA SER A 272 21.11 2.14 7.64
C SER A 272 22.46 1.90 8.34
N VAL A 273 23.11 0.77 8.09
CA VAL A 273 24.46 0.46 8.59
C VAL A 273 25.49 1.44 8.05
N LEU A 274 25.47 1.75 6.76
CA LEU A 274 26.37 2.74 6.15
C LEU A 274 26.20 4.14 6.77
N ALA A 275 24.95 4.55 7.03
CA ALA A 275 24.67 5.80 7.73
C ALA A 275 25.27 5.81 9.15
N LYS A 276 25.14 4.70 9.87
CA LYS A 276 25.73 4.54 11.23
C LYS A 276 27.26 4.54 11.22
N GLN A 277 27.89 3.91 10.22
CA GLN A 277 29.34 3.96 10.04
C GLN A 277 29.84 5.39 9.85
N THR A 278 29.10 6.21 9.07
CA THR A 278 29.41 7.63 8.90
C THR A 278 29.25 8.41 10.21
N GLN A 279 28.25 8.09 11.04
CA GLN A 279 28.10 8.67 12.38
C GLN A 279 29.27 8.30 13.32
N VAL A 280 29.78 7.08 13.24
CA VAL A 280 30.98 6.68 14.01
C VAL A 280 32.21 7.48 13.59
N ARG A 281 32.37 7.78 12.28
CA ARG A 281 33.46 8.65 11.79
C ARG A 281 33.31 10.09 12.30
N LEU A 282 32.09 10.57 12.46
CA LEU A 282 31.81 11.89 13.01
C LEU A 282 32.17 11.99 14.52
N ALA A 283 32.06 10.88 15.27
CA ALA A 283 32.34 10.83 16.71
C ALA A 283 33.84 10.73 17.04
N LYS A 284 34.71 10.40 16.06
CA LYS A 284 36.17 10.39 16.20
C LYS A 284 36.77 11.74 15.84
#